data_5f540889414fbe65fb5ec6118b486682
#
_entry.id   5f540889414fbe65fb5ec6118b486682
#
_cell.length_a   1.000
_cell.length_b   1.000
_cell.length_c   1.000
_cell.angle_alpha   90.00
_cell.angle_beta   90.00
_cell.angle_gamma   90.00
#
_symmetry.space_group_name_H-M   'P 1'
#
loop_
_entity.id
_entity.type
_entity.pdbx_description
1 polymer ?
#
loop_
_entity_poly.entity_id
_entity_poly.type
_entity_poly.pdbx_seq_one_letter_code
_entity_poly.pdbx_strand_id
1 'polypeptide(L)'
;MRNSYLVCYDISDEKRLRRVFKTMRGYGDHLQYSVFECQLTPMDLTRCRNDLSKIIHHDEDQVLFVNLGPAEGRGDRVITALGRPYFAIDAPCIVV
;
A
#
# COMPACT_ATOMS: atom_id res chain seq x y z
N MET A 1 -13.45 1.59 -13.36
CA MET A 1 -12.07 1.77 -13.84
C MET A 1 -11.13 1.91 -12.66
N ARG A 2 -9.99 1.22 -12.73
CA ARG A 2 -8.99 1.26 -11.65
C ARG A 2 -7.87 2.22 -11.97
N ASN A 3 -7.42 2.93 -10.96
CA ASN A 3 -6.16 3.65 -11.02
C ASN A 3 -5.11 2.92 -10.18
N SER A 4 -3.86 3.05 -10.58
CA SER A 4 -2.74 2.57 -9.77
C SER A 4 -2.34 3.63 -8.76
N TYR A 5 -2.08 3.19 -7.54
CA TYR A 5 -1.65 4.06 -6.46
C TYR A 5 -0.41 3.48 -5.80
N LEU A 6 0.53 4.34 -5.45
CA LEU A 6 1.48 4.00 -4.40
C LEU A 6 0.90 4.50 -3.09
N VAL A 7 0.83 3.61 -2.12
CA VAL A 7 0.38 3.95 -0.78
C VAL A 7 1.57 3.82 0.15
N CYS A 8 1.97 4.95 0.71
CA CYS A 8 3.14 5.05 1.58
C CYS A 8 2.68 5.53 2.94
N TYR A 9 3.19 4.92 4.00
CA TYR A 9 2.75 5.32 5.32
C TYR A 9 3.90 5.43 6.30
N ASP A 10 3.71 6.34 7.26
CA ASP A 10 4.63 6.57 8.36
C ASP A 10 3.80 6.53 9.65
N ILE A 11 3.93 5.44 10.37
CA ILE A 11 3.10 5.15 11.54
C ILE A 11 4.02 5.07 12.76
N SER A 12 3.74 5.87 13.77
CA SER A 12 4.62 6.05 14.92
C SER A 12 4.48 5.00 16.02
N ASP A 13 3.46 4.14 15.94
CA ASP A 13 3.20 3.11 16.95
C ASP A 13 3.22 1.72 16.32
N GLU A 14 3.90 0.77 16.98
CA GLU A 14 4.06 -0.57 16.42
C GLU A 14 2.76 -1.32 16.23
N LYS A 15 1.82 -1.18 17.15
CA LYS A 15 0.52 -1.87 17.04
C LYS A 15 -0.27 -1.33 15.87
N ARG A 16 -0.31 0.00 15.73
CA ARG A 16 -0.98 0.63 14.60
C ARG A 16 -0.29 0.27 13.29
N LEU A 17 1.06 0.25 13.29
CA LEU A 17 1.83 -0.13 12.11
C LEU A 17 1.43 -1.52 11.61
N ARG A 18 1.35 -2.49 12.50
CA ARG A 18 0.95 -3.85 12.13
C ARG A 18 -0.48 -3.92 11.60
N ARG A 19 -1.38 -3.15 12.20
CA ARG A 19 -2.77 -3.09 11.73
C ARG A 19 -2.90 -2.46 10.36
N VAL A 20 -2.15 -1.38 10.11
CA VAL A 20 -2.09 -0.75 8.78
C VAL A 20 -1.54 -1.73 7.77
N PHE A 21 -0.46 -2.43 8.08
CA PHE A 21 0.13 -3.42 7.19
C PHE A 21 -0.88 -4.51 6.83
N LYS A 22 -1.55 -5.08 7.82
CA LYS A 22 -2.55 -6.13 7.58
C LYS A 22 -3.69 -5.64 6.70
N THR A 23 -4.14 -4.42 6.94
CA THR A 23 -5.21 -3.81 6.14
C THR A 23 -4.75 -3.60 4.71
N MET A 24 -3.56 -3.07 4.51
CA MET A 24 -3.03 -2.81 3.17
C MET A 24 -2.81 -4.09 2.36
N ARG A 25 -2.50 -5.19 3.00
CA ARG A 25 -2.36 -6.48 2.30
C ARG A 25 -3.64 -6.91 1.61
N GLY A 26 -4.79 -6.46 2.09
CA GLY A 26 -6.07 -6.72 1.45
C GLY A 26 -6.34 -5.83 0.24
N TYR A 27 -5.52 -4.81 0.01
CA TYR A 27 -5.76 -3.85 -1.06
C TYR A 27 -4.71 -3.85 -2.17
N GLY A 28 -3.50 -4.32 -1.91
CA GLY A 28 -2.47 -4.28 -2.94
C GLY A 28 -1.24 -5.10 -2.62
N ASP A 29 -0.20 -4.86 -3.41
CA ASP A 29 1.06 -5.59 -3.35
C ASP A 29 2.07 -4.84 -2.49
N HIS A 30 2.66 -5.56 -1.55
CA HIS A 30 3.70 -5.02 -0.69
C HIS A 30 5.00 -4.89 -1.48
N LEU A 31 5.48 -3.68 -1.69
CA LEU A 31 6.71 -3.43 -2.43
C LEU A 31 7.91 -3.30 -1.52
N GLN A 32 7.77 -2.54 -0.48
CA GLN A 32 8.85 -2.22 0.43
C GLN A 32 8.23 -1.83 1.76
N TYR A 33 8.95 -1.94 2.82
CA TYR A 33 8.56 -1.75 4.22
C TYR A 33 7.19 -1.07 4.45
N SER A 34 7.05 0.18 4.06
CA SER A 34 5.82 0.97 4.24
C SER A 34 5.23 1.40 2.90
N VAL A 35 5.45 0.62 1.84
CA VAL A 35 5.04 0.98 0.50
C VAL A 35 4.26 -0.16 -0.13
N PHE A 36 3.05 0.14 -0.57
CA PHE A 36 2.20 -0.78 -1.32
C PHE A 36 1.83 -0.18 -2.67
N GLU A 37 1.72 -1.03 -3.66
CA GLU A 37 1.10 -0.64 -4.93
C GLU A 37 -0.27 -1.27 -5.03
N CYS A 38 -1.28 -0.45 -5.29
CA CYS A 38 -2.67 -0.88 -5.30
C CYS A 38 -3.33 -0.45 -6.60
N GLN A 39 -4.21 -1.31 -7.12
CA GLN A 39 -5.08 -0.95 -8.24
C GLN A 39 -6.49 -0.82 -7.68
N LEU A 40 -6.99 0.39 -7.58
CA LEU A 40 -8.22 0.69 -6.86
C LEU A 40 -9.23 1.40 -7.74
N THR A 41 -10.48 0.95 -7.68
CA THR A 41 -11.60 1.74 -8.16
C THR A 41 -11.84 2.91 -7.20
N PRO A 42 -12.61 3.94 -7.60
CA PRO A 42 -12.94 5.02 -6.67
C PRO A 42 -13.60 4.51 -5.38
N MET A 43 -14.43 3.48 -5.48
CA MET A 43 -15.07 2.89 -4.30
C MET A 43 -14.05 2.18 -3.41
N ASP A 44 -13.13 1.43 -4.00
CA ASP A 44 -12.07 0.76 -3.26
C ASP A 44 -11.17 1.76 -2.55
N LEU A 45 -10.85 2.87 -3.22
CA LEU A 45 -10.05 3.93 -2.62
C LEU A 45 -10.73 4.50 -1.38
N THR A 46 -12.03 4.81 -1.51
CA THR A 46 -12.81 5.33 -0.39
C THR A 46 -12.83 4.34 0.77
N ARG A 47 -13.03 3.06 0.47
CA ARG A 47 -13.06 2.00 1.48
C ARG A 47 -11.70 1.87 2.17
N CYS A 48 -10.64 1.87 1.39
CA CYS A 48 -9.28 1.78 1.92
C CYS A 48 -8.96 2.95 2.86
N ARG A 49 -9.25 4.16 2.40
CA ARG A 49 -9.04 5.37 3.22
C ARG A 49 -9.85 5.29 4.51
N ASN A 50 -11.08 4.81 4.43
CA ASN A 50 -11.95 4.69 5.58
C ASN A 50 -11.41 3.66 6.58
N ASP A 51 -10.97 2.51 6.10
CA ASP A 51 -10.40 1.48 6.95
C ASP A 51 -9.15 1.98 7.67
N LEU A 52 -8.27 2.64 6.96
CA LEU A 52 -7.04 3.18 7.54
C LEU A 52 -7.33 4.31 8.52
N SER A 53 -8.30 5.15 8.20
CA SER A 53 -8.69 6.28 9.06
C SER A 53 -9.11 5.82 10.47
N LYS A 54 -9.65 4.62 10.58
CA LYS A 54 -10.06 4.05 11.87
C LYS A 54 -8.89 3.51 12.68
N ILE A 55 -7.74 3.30 12.05
CA ILE A 55 -6.57 2.70 12.69
C ILE A 55 -5.59 3.77 13.13
N ILE A 56 -5.30 4.74 12.26
CA ILE A 56 -4.21 5.69 12.46
C ILE A 56 -4.54 6.71 13.54
N HIS A 57 -3.49 7.32 14.08
CA HIS A 57 -3.59 8.49 14.95
C HIS A 57 -3.38 9.71 14.08
N HIS A 58 -4.40 10.53 13.92
CA HIS A 58 -4.41 11.57 12.90
C HIS A 58 -3.40 12.69 13.11
N ASP A 59 -2.88 12.83 14.33
CA ASP A 59 -1.87 13.83 14.65
C ASP A 59 -0.43 13.29 14.61
N GLU A 60 -0.27 11.95 14.60
CA GLU A 60 1.05 11.32 14.70
C GLU A 60 1.42 10.50 13.48
N ASP A 61 0.44 10.08 12.72
CA ASP A 61 0.63 9.15 11.61
C ASP A 61 0.29 9.83 10.29
N GLN A 62 0.87 9.32 9.21
CA GLN A 62 0.59 9.83 7.87
C GLN A 62 0.46 8.66 6.90
N VAL A 63 -0.51 8.75 6.00
CA VAL A 63 -0.64 7.84 4.86
C VAL A 63 -0.75 8.69 3.60
N LEU A 64 0.11 8.43 2.64
CA LEU A 64 0.10 9.11 1.36
C LEU A 64 -0.44 8.19 0.28
N PHE A 65 -1.33 8.71 -0.53
CA PHE A 65 -1.89 8.02 -1.69
C PHE A 65 -1.40 8.75 -2.95
N VAL A 66 -0.46 8.14 -3.66
CA VAL A 66 0.09 8.74 -4.88
C VAL A 66 -0.62 8.12 -6.08
N ASN A 67 -1.46 8.91 -6.73
CA ASN A 67 -2.21 8.45 -7.90
C ASN A 67 -1.29 8.43 -9.11
N LEU A 68 -1.07 7.25 -9.68
CA LEU A 68 -0.22 7.04 -10.85
C LEU A 68 -1.01 7.02 -12.16
N GLY A 69 -2.32 7.22 -12.09
CA GLY A 69 -3.18 7.19 -13.26
C GLY A 69 -3.81 5.84 -13.52
N PRO A 70 -4.48 5.69 -14.66
CA PRO A 70 -5.21 4.46 -14.98
C PRO A 70 -4.31 3.24 -14.97
N ALA A 71 -4.81 2.14 -14.40
CA ALA A 71 -4.09 0.87 -14.34
C ALA A 71 -4.10 0.16 -15.70
N GLU A 72 -5.19 0.31 -16.45
CA GLU A 72 -5.32 -0.34 -17.75
C GLU A 72 -4.39 0.28 -18.78
N GLY A 73 -3.79 -0.57 -19.61
CA GLY A 73 -2.91 -0.14 -20.68
C GLY A 73 -1.49 0.18 -20.24
N ARG A 74 -1.18 0.05 -18.97
CA ARG A 74 0.17 0.35 -18.48
C ARG A 74 1.15 -0.81 -18.70
N GLY A 75 0.62 -2.01 -18.89
CA GLY A 75 1.46 -3.20 -18.91
C GLY A 75 1.93 -3.56 -17.51
N ASP A 76 2.91 -4.47 -17.45
CA ASP A 76 3.50 -4.87 -16.18
C ASP A 76 4.38 -3.77 -15.63
N ARG A 77 4.33 -3.62 -14.32
CA ARG A 77 5.25 -2.69 -13.67
C ARG A 77 6.68 -3.20 -13.77
N VAL A 78 7.62 -2.28 -13.89
CA VAL A 78 9.04 -2.60 -13.91
C VAL A 78 9.65 -2.04 -12.63
N ILE A 79 10.22 -2.93 -11.83
CA ILE A 79 10.87 -2.56 -10.57
C ILE A 79 12.35 -2.90 -10.69
N THR A 80 13.18 -1.89 -10.49
CA THR A 80 14.63 -2.08 -10.41
C THR A 80 15.09 -1.72 -9.01
N ALA A 81 16.08 -2.44 -8.53
CA ALA A 81 16.61 -2.22 -7.19
C ALA A 81 18.09 -1.89 -7.26
N LEU A 82 18.49 -0.97 -6.40
CA LEU A 82 19.89 -0.70 -6.11
C LEU A 82 20.17 -1.27 -4.72
N GLY A 83 21.25 -2.02 -4.58
CA GLY A 83 21.55 -2.74 -3.34
C GLY A 83 20.97 -4.14 -3.38
N ARG A 84 20.21 -4.51 -2.35
CA ARG A 84 19.59 -5.84 -2.32
C ARG A 84 18.55 -5.98 -3.43
N PRO A 85 18.47 -7.16 -4.08
CA PRO A 85 17.47 -7.35 -5.12
C PRO A 85 16.06 -7.32 -4.54
N TYR A 86 15.11 -6.87 -5.37
CA TYR A 86 13.70 -6.92 -5.03
C TYR A 86 13.11 -8.24 -5.52
N PHE A 87 12.36 -8.91 -4.66
CA PHE A 87 11.60 -10.10 -5.03
C PHE A 87 10.13 -9.84 -4.76
N ALA A 88 9.31 -10.13 -5.75
CA ALA A 88 7.87 -10.10 -5.55
C ALA A 88 7.50 -11.19 -4.53
N ILE A 89 6.72 -10.81 -3.55
CA ILE A 89 6.34 -11.71 -2.46
C ILE A 89 4.87 -12.06 -2.61
N ASP A 90 4.61 -13.31 -3.04
CA ASP A 90 3.24 -13.78 -3.23
C ASP A 90 2.75 -14.63 -2.06
N ALA A 91 3.62 -14.98 -1.14
CA ALA A 91 3.26 -15.91 -0.06
C ALA A 91 2.33 -15.21 0.94
N PRO A 92 1.18 -15.82 1.24
CA PRO A 92 0.21 -15.19 2.14
C PRO A 92 0.64 -15.16 3.60
N CYS A 93 1.67 -15.89 3.96
CA CYS A 93 2.12 -16.03 5.34
C CYS A 93 3.31 -15.14 5.68
N ILE A 94 3.54 -14.10 4.93
CA ILE A 94 4.66 -13.19 5.19
C ILE A 94 4.39 -12.37 6.43
N VAL A 95 5.37 -12.37 7.31
CA VAL A 95 5.33 -11.60 8.55
C VAL A 95 6.29 -10.43 8.43
N VAL A 96 5.82 -9.28 8.80
CA VAL A 96 6.62 -8.07 8.78
C VAL A 96 7.23 -7.83 10.15
#